data_01445e8d08951dddd0d3c720d9179f4a
#
_entry.id   01445e8d08951dddd0d3c720d9179f4a
#
_cell.length_a   1.000
_cell.length_b   1.000
_cell.length_c   1.000
_cell.angle_alpha   90.00
_cell.angle_beta   90.00
_cell.angle_gamma   90.00
#
_symmetry.space_group_name_H-M   'P 1'
#
loop_
_entity.id
_entity.type
_entity.pdbx_description
1 polymer ?
#
loop_
_entity_poly.entity_id
_entity_poly.type
_entity_poly.pdbx_seq_one_letter_code
_entity_poly.pdbx_strand_id
1 'polypeptide(L)'
;MQFMIMQTLLVQALDAACRKAEQNGLVLTMEQRQMLCVQREQTLRNAGRLEVGLGVLPALIETFSQSPYLDKRNAVQELTELQQIFYAAQNLTHDTLRDADLLAAMRSLYDGLCGGDTAELAAQSEEVWRREAKKHSGR
;
A
#
# COMPACT_ATOMS: atom_id res chain seq x y z
N MET A 1 -0.16 22.92 14.77
CA MET A 1 -0.07 23.74 13.55
C MET A 1 0.72 23.07 12.46
N GLN A 2 1.99 22.76 12.69
CA GLN A 2 2.79 22.07 11.68
C GLN A 2 2.18 20.75 11.23
N PHE A 3 1.62 20.00 12.19
CA PHE A 3 0.99 18.72 11.85
C PHE A 3 -0.15 18.90 10.86
N MET A 4 -0.99 19.90 11.07
CA MET A 4 -2.11 20.15 10.18
C MET A 4 -1.66 20.60 8.80
N ILE A 5 -0.61 21.40 8.73
CA ILE A 5 -0.04 21.83 7.45
C ILE A 5 0.51 20.63 6.70
N MET A 6 1.24 19.76 7.39
CA MET A 6 1.78 18.53 6.77
C MET A 6 0.67 17.65 6.26
N GLN A 7 -0.41 17.48 7.05
CA GLN A 7 -1.54 16.67 6.61
C GLN A 7 -2.16 17.22 5.34
N THR A 8 -2.32 18.52 5.26
CA THR A 8 -2.88 19.16 4.07
C THR A 8 -2.02 18.91 2.85
N LEU A 9 -0.71 19.06 3.00
CA LEU A 9 0.23 18.84 1.90
C LEU A 9 0.21 17.38 1.44
N LEU A 10 0.15 16.44 2.40
CA LEU A 10 0.10 15.03 2.08
C LEU A 10 -1.18 14.67 1.34
N VAL A 11 -2.32 15.24 1.78
CA VAL A 11 -3.59 14.98 1.12
C VAL A 11 -3.55 15.50 -0.32
N GLN A 12 -2.98 16.69 -0.53
CA GLN A 12 -2.84 17.25 -1.87
C GLN A 12 -1.95 16.38 -2.75
N ALA A 13 -0.87 15.84 -2.17
CA ALA A 13 0.04 14.97 -2.92
C ALA A 13 -0.63 13.67 -3.35
N LEU A 14 -1.69 13.25 -2.65
CA LEU A 14 -2.45 12.06 -3.04
C LEU A 14 -3.37 12.30 -4.24
N ASP A 15 -3.64 13.56 -4.57
CA ASP A 15 -4.66 13.89 -5.57
C ASP A 15 -4.43 13.21 -6.92
N ALA A 16 -3.18 13.15 -7.37
CA ALA A 16 -2.89 12.52 -8.66
C ALA A 16 -3.23 11.03 -8.65
N ALA A 17 -2.85 10.34 -7.58
CA ALA A 17 -3.17 8.92 -7.44
C ALA A 17 -4.67 8.70 -7.32
N CYS A 18 -5.34 9.57 -6.59
CA CYS A 18 -6.79 9.47 -6.41
C CYS A 18 -7.55 9.74 -7.70
N ARG A 19 -7.05 10.67 -8.53
CA ARG A 19 -7.66 10.90 -9.84
C ARG A 19 -7.55 9.66 -10.73
N LYS A 20 -6.40 8.99 -10.70
CA LYS A 20 -6.25 7.74 -11.44
C LYS A 20 -7.16 6.65 -10.89
N ALA A 21 -7.29 6.58 -9.57
CA ALA A 21 -8.17 5.61 -8.94
C ALA A 21 -9.63 5.83 -9.35
N GLU A 22 -10.05 7.09 -9.47
CA GLU A 22 -11.41 7.41 -9.93
C GLU A 22 -11.67 6.87 -11.33
N GLN A 23 -10.67 6.91 -12.19
CA GLN A 23 -10.81 6.37 -13.54
C GLN A 23 -11.07 4.87 -13.51
N ASN A 24 -10.66 4.21 -12.44
CA ASN A 24 -10.88 2.78 -12.25
C ASN A 24 -12.11 2.49 -11.38
N GLY A 25 -12.86 3.52 -11.03
CA GLY A 25 -14.09 3.36 -10.27
C GLY A 25 -13.96 3.52 -8.75
N LEU A 26 -12.76 3.79 -8.25
CA LEU A 26 -12.56 3.97 -6.82
C LEU A 26 -12.50 5.47 -6.49
N VAL A 27 -13.56 5.98 -5.89
CA VAL A 27 -13.65 7.39 -5.52
C VAL A 27 -13.47 7.52 -4.02
N LEU A 28 -12.39 8.17 -3.61
CA LEU A 28 -12.09 8.39 -2.19
C LEU A 28 -12.47 9.79 -1.78
N THR A 29 -13.20 9.90 -0.67
CA THR A 29 -13.58 11.21 -0.13
C THR A 29 -12.36 11.87 0.50
N MET A 30 -12.47 13.17 0.74
CA MET A 30 -11.42 13.91 1.43
C MET A 30 -11.13 13.30 2.81
N GLU A 31 -12.19 12.91 3.52
CA GLU A 31 -12.04 12.28 4.84
C GLU A 31 -11.28 10.96 4.74
N GLN A 32 -11.57 10.16 3.72
CA GLN A 32 -10.86 8.90 3.51
C GLN A 32 -9.39 9.13 3.21
N ARG A 33 -9.09 10.15 2.39
CA ARG A 33 -7.71 10.50 2.08
C ARG A 33 -6.96 10.94 3.33
N GLN A 34 -7.60 11.75 4.17
CA GLN A 34 -7.00 12.18 5.42
C GLN A 34 -6.76 10.99 6.35
N MET A 35 -7.73 10.09 6.43
CA MET A 35 -7.60 8.89 7.26
C MET A 35 -6.42 8.03 6.80
N LEU A 36 -6.27 7.87 5.48
CA LEU A 36 -5.14 7.12 4.93
C LEU A 36 -3.82 7.74 5.33
N CYS A 37 -3.72 9.07 5.31
CA CYS A 37 -2.50 9.73 5.74
C CYS A 37 -2.20 9.49 7.22
N VAL A 38 -3.23 9.53 8.06
CA VAL A 38 -3.07 9.26 9.49
C VAL A 38 -2.63 7.81 9.72
N GLN A 39 -3.31 6.87 9.06
CA GLN A 39 -2.99 5.45 9.20
C GLN A 39 -1.59 5.14 8.66
N ARG A 40 -1.17 5.84 7.63
CA ARG A 40 0.18 5.69 7.10
C ARG A 40 1.23 5.99 8.16
N GLU A 41 1.05 7.09 8.90
CA GLU A 41 2.00 7.46 9.95
C GLU A 41 2.11 6.36 11.00
N GLN A 42 0.97 5.80 11.39
CA GLN A 42 0.97 4.72 12.38
C GLN A 42 1.64 3.47 11.83
N THR A 43 1.35 3.15 10.57
CA THR A 43 1.93 1.98 9.89
C THR A 43 3.45 2.07 9.85
N LEU A 44 3.97 3.23 9.46
CA LEU A 44 5.42 3.42 9.40
C LEU A 44 6.05 3.31 10.78
N ARG A 45 5.41 3.91 11.78
CA ARG A 45 5.91 3.84 13.15
C ARG A 45 5.97 2.40 13.64
N ASN A 46 4.90 1.64 13.39
CA ASN A 46 4.83 0.24 13.80
C ASN A 46 5.88 -0.61 13.09
N ALA A 47 6.20 -0.26 11.85
CA ALA A 47 7.19 -0.99 11.06
C ALA A 47 8.62 -0.54 11.35
N GLY A 48 8.80 0.52 12.16
CA GLY A 48 10.11 1.06 12.44
C GLY A 48 10.75 1.73 11.23
N ARG A 49 9.94 2.36 10.38
CA ARG A 49 10.41 2.93 9.12
C ARG A 49 10.16 4.42 9.06
N LEU A 50 11.03 5.09 8.32
CA LEU A 50 10.87 6.50 7.97
C LEU A 50 10.81 6.58 6.45
N GLU A 51 9.84 7.30 5.94
CA GLU A 51 9.70 7.48 4.50
C GLU A 51 9.53 8.97 4.20
N VAL A 52 10.23 9.45 3.21
CA VAL A 52 10.11 10.83 2.77
C VAL A 52 8.82 10.95 1.96
N GLY A 53 8.06 12.02 2.20
CA GLY A 53 6.81 12.25 1.49
C GLY A 53 5.80 11.17 1.81
N LEU A 54 5.08 10.71 0.79
CA LEU A 54 4.02 9.71 0.96
C LEU A 54 4.50 8.27 0.87
N GLY A 55 5.77 8.07 0.53
CA GLY A 55 6.29 6.71 0.38
C GLY A 55 5.51 5.94 -0.68
N VAL A 56 5.09 4.73 -0.34
CA VAL A 56 4.44 3.82 -1.29
C VAL A 56 2.95 4.10 -1.47
N LEU A 57 2.35 4.93 -0.61
CA LEU A 57 0.89 5.07 -0.58
C LEU A 57 0.27 5.42 -1.94
N PRO A 58 0.78 6.42 -2.69
CA PRO A 58 0.19 6.71 -4.00
C PRO A 58 0.22 5.54 -4.96
N ALA A 59 1.35 4.84 -5.05
CA ALA A 59 1.49 3.69 -5.94
C ALA A 59 0.58 2.55 -5.51
N LEU A 60 0.40 2.38 -4.20
CA LEU A 60 -0.48 1.36 -3.65
C LEU A 60 -1.93 1.63 -4.06
N ILE A 61 -2.38 2.89 -3.93
CA ILE A 61 -3.72 3.28 -4.32
C ILE A 61 -3.94 2.99 -5.80
N GLU A 62 -3.00 3.39 -6.65
CA GLU A 62 -3.12 3.16 -8.10
C GLU A 62 -3.14 1.67 -8.43
N THR A 63 -2.25 0.92 -7.81
CA THR A 63 -2.14 -0.52 -8.09
C THR A 63 -3.41 -1.27 -7.74
N PHE A 64 -3.98 -0.97 -6.57
CA PHE A 64 -5.13 -1.73 -6.08
C PHE A 64 -6.48 -1.15 -6.49
N SER A 65 -6.51 0.04 -7.07
CA SER A 65 -7.78 0.66 -7.48
C SER A 65 -8.52 -0.14 -8.52
N GLN A 66 -7.84 -1.03 -9.24
CA GLN A 66 -8.46 -1.87 -10.25
C GLN A 66 -8.89 -3.22 -9.71
N SER A 67 -8.60 -3.51 -8.45
CA SER A 67 -8.93 -4.80 -7.88
C SER A 67 -10.45 -4.92 -7.66
N PRO A 68 -11.05 -6.07 -8.03
CA PRO A 68 -12.48 -6.27 -7.78
C PRO A 68 -12.82 -6.39 -6.30
N TYR A 69 -11.83 -6.54 -5.44
CA TYR A 69 -12.04 -6.70 -4.01
C TYR A 69 -11.94 -5.40 -3.23
N LEU A 70 -11.59 -4.30 -3.91
CA LEU A 70 -11.44 -3.00 -3.25
C LEU A 70 -12.55 -2.06 -3.71
N ASP A 71 -13.31 -1.51 -2.76
CA ASP A 71 -14.33 -0.53 -3.08
C ASP A 71 -14.26 0.63 -2.07
N LYS A 72 -15.11 1.63 -2.24
CA LYS A 72 -15.03 2.81 -1.39
C LYS A 72 -15.38 2.53 0.07
N ARG A 73 -16.12 1.46 0.35
CA ARG A 73 -16.50 1.12 1.72
C ARG A 73 -15.34 0.54 2.51
N ASN A 74 -14.55 -0.32 1.87
CA ASN A 74 -13.46 -1.00 2.56
C ASN A 74 -12.10 -0.36 2.29
N ALA A 75 -12.05 0.69 1.46
CA ALA A 75 -10.79 1.22 0.94
C ALA A 75 -9.80 1.60 2.03
N VAL A 76 -10.24 2.34 3.05
CA VAL A 76 -9.31 2.80 4.09
C VAL A 76 -8.71 1.62 4.83
N GLN A 77 -9.54 0.67 5.23
CA GLN A 77 -9.08 -0.50 5.96
C GLN A 77 -8.17 -1.37 5.10
N GLU A 78 -8.62 -1.68 3.87
CA GLU A 78 -7.85 -2.55 2.97
C GLU A 78 -6.51 -1.92 2.61
N LEU A 79 -6.52 -0.64 2.23
CA LEU A 79 -5.28 0.04 1.84
C LEU A 79 -4.32 0.16 3.02
N THR A 80 -4.85 0.33 4.23
CA THR A 80 -4.01 0.38 5.43
C THR A 80 -3.35 -0.99 5.66
N GLU A 81 -4.12 -2.06 5.57
CA GLU A 81 -3.60 -3.41 5.77
C GLU A 81 -2.60 -3.79 4.69
N LEU A 82 -2.90 -3.41 3.44
CA LEU A 82 -1.96 -3.66 2.34
C LEU A 82 -0.64 -2.92 2.55
N GLN A 83 -0.71 -1.71 3.09
CA GLN A 83 0.50 -0.95 3.38
C GLN A 83 1.31 -1.63 4.48
N GLN A 84 0.65 -2.16 5.51
CA GLN A 84 1.31 -2.92 6.57
C GLN A 84 2.03 -4.13 6.00
N ILE A 85 1.38 -4.85 5.10
CA ILE A 85 1.97 -6.03 4.47
C ILE A 85 3.17 -5.64 3.61
N PHE A 86 3.04 -4.53 2.87
CA PHE A 86 4.11 -4.02 2.04
C PHE A 86 5.38 -3.77 2.86
N TYR A 87 5.25 -3.02 3.94
CA TYR A 87 6.43 -2.68 4.75
C TYR A 87 6.98 -3.87 5.52
N ALA A 88 6.10 -4.80 5.93
CA ALA A 88 6.58 -6.03 6.55
C ALA A 88 7.43 -6.84 5.58
N ALA A 89 7.00 -6.93 4.31
CA ALA A 89 7.76 -7.63 3.29
C ALA A 89 9.09 -6.95 3.00
N GLN A 90 9.09 -5.61 2.95
CA GLN A 90 10.34 -4.88 2.72
C GLN A 90 11.31 -5.04 3.88
N ASN A 91 10.80 -5.04 5.12
CA ASN A 91 11.65 -5.28 6.28
C ASN A 91 12.25 -6.69 6.23
N LEU A 92 11.42 -7.66 5.88
CA LEU A 92 11.84 -9.06 5.81
C LEU A 92 12.93 -9.28 4.78
N THR A 93 12.83 -8.60 3.64
CA THR A 93 13.77 -8.77 2.53
C THR A 93 14.88 -7.71 2.54
N HIS A 94 14.97 -6.91 3.61
CA HIS A 94 15.97 -5.87 3.76
C HIS A 94 15.99 -4.89 2.59
N ASP A 95 14.79 -4.52 2.14
CA ASP A 95 14.59 -3.55 1.05
C ASP A 95 15.25 -3.98 -0.26
N THR A 96 15.39 -5.28 -0.49
CA THR A 96 15.96 -5.78 -1.74
C THR A 96 14.96 -5.86 -2.88
N LEU A 97 13.65 -5.80 -2.57
CA LEU A 97 12.61 -5.78 -3.59
C LEU A 97 12.30 -4.35 -4.00
N ARG A 98 12.21 -4.12 -5.30
CA ARG A 98 11.74 -2.83 -5.78
C ARG A 98 10.26 -2.70 -5.48
N ASP A 99 9.82 -1.48 -5.15
CA ASP A 99 8.43 -1.23 -4.78
C ASP A 99 7.47 -1.75 -5.85
N ALA A 100 7.74 -1.46 -7.11
CA ALA A 100 6.85 -1.87 -8.19
C ALA A 100 6.73 -3.39 -8.29
N ASP A 101 7.84 -4.10 -8.10
CA ASP A 101 7.85 -5.56 -8.17
C ASP A 101 7.05 -6.18 -7.02
N LEU A 102 7.23 -5.63 -5.81
CA LEU A 102 6.50 -6.12 -4.65
C LEU A 102 5.01 -5.84 -4.77
N LEU A 103 4.66 -4.62 -5.22
CA LEU A 103 3.24 -4.27 -5.41
C LEU A 103 2.58 -5.18 -6.43
N ALA A 104 3.29 -5.49 -7.53
CA ALA A 104 2.74 -6.38 -8.55
C ALA A 104 2.50 -7.79 -8.01
N ALA A 105 3.46 -8.29 -7.24
CA ALA A 105 3.32 -9.61 -6.62
C ALA A 105 2.18 -9.63 -5.61
N MET A 106 2.07 -8.60 -4.79
CA MET A 106 0.98 -8.48 -3.82
C MET A 106 -0.38 -8.44 -4.52
N ARG A 107 -0.49 -7.63 -5.58
CA ARG A 107 -1.75 -7.51 -6.32
C ARG A 107 -2.15 -8.85 -6.94
N SER A 108 -1.19 -9.55 -7.51
CA SER A 108 -1.45 -10.85 -8.11
C SER A 108 -1.98 -11.86 -7.09
N LEU A 109 -1.37 -11.90 -5.92
CA LEU A 109 -1.82 -12.80 -4.85
C LEU A 109 -3.17 -12.36 -4.28
N TYR A 110 -3.33 -11.06 -4.08
CA TYR A 110 -4.55 -10.50 -3.52
C TYR A 110 -5.75 -10.83 -4.40
N ASP A 111 -5.62 -10.63 -5.70
CA ASP A 111 -6.72 -10.86 -6.64
C ASP A 111 -6.93 -12.35 -6.91
N GLY A 112 -5.88 -13.14 -6.80
CA GLY A 112 -5.94 -14.57 -7.14
C GLY A 112 -6.11 -15.45 -5.93
N LEU A 113 -5.00 -15.99 -5.45
CA LEU A 113 -5.00 -17.01 -4.40
C LEU A 113 -5.68 -16.53 -3.12
N CYS A 114 -5.49 -15.28 -2.74
CA CYS A 114 -6.03 -14.75 -1.49
C CYS A 114 -7.48 -14.29 -1.59
N GLY A 115 -7.99 -14.09 -2.81
CA GLY A 115 -9.38 -13.70 -3.00
C GLY A 115 -9.79 -12.43 -2.27
N GLY A 116 -8.89 -11.44 -2.20
CA GLY A 116 -9.18 -10.18 -1.54
C GLY A 116 -9.04 -10.21 -0.02
N ASP A 117 -8.51 -11.28 0.53
CA ASP A 117 -8.37 -11.45 1.97
C ASP A 117 -6.97 -11.00 2.40
N THR A 118 -6.89 -9.86 3.09
CA THR A 118 -5.60 -9.34 3.55
C THR A 118 -4.96 -10.22 4.62
N ALA A 119 -5.77 -10.89 5.43
CA ALA A 119 -5.21 -11.82 6.42
C ALA A 119 -4.52 -12.99 5.73
N GLU A 120 -5.12 -13.48 4.64
CA GLU A 120 -4.50 -14.54 3.84
C GLU A 120 -3.21 -14.05 3.21
N LEU A 121 -3.23 -12.84 2.67
CA LEU A 121 -2.04 -12.26 2.07
C LEU A 121 -0.92 -12.09 3.10
N ALA A 122 -1.27 -11.61 4.29
CA ALA A 122 -0.30 -11.46 5.36
C ALA A 122 0.27 -12.80 5.82
N ALA A 123 -0.54 -13.85 5.69
CA ALA A 123 -0.12 -15.20 6.08
C ALA A 123 0.80 -15.85 5.05
N GLN A 124 0.93 -15.26 3.86
CA GLN A 124 1.89 -15.76 2.91
C GLN A 124 3.27 -15.71 3.55
N SER A 125 3.96 -16.82 3.47
CA SER A 125 5.16 -16.98 4.24
C SER A 125 6.27 -16.04 3.76
N GLU A 126 7.19 -15.78 4.66
CA GLU A 126 8.40 -15.07 4.30
C GLU A 126 9.11 -15.74 3.13
N GLU A 127 8.87 -17.03 2.93
CA GLU A 127 9.42 -17.76 1.80
C GLU A 127 8.99 -17.17 0.46
N VAL A 128 7.70 -16.78 0.35
CA VAL A 128 7.19 -16.17 -0.88
C VAL A 128 7.92 -14.86 -1.18
N TRP A 129 8.05 -14.00 -0.17
CA TRP A 129 8.71 -12.71 -0.38
C TRP A 129 10.21 -12.89 -0.63
N ARG A 130 10.84 -13.82 0.05
CA ARG A 130 12.25 -14.11 -0.16
C ARG A 130 12.49 -14.69 -1.55
N ARG A 131 11.56 -15.49 -2.04
CA ARG A 131 11.66 -16.04 -3.40
C ARG A 131 11.54 -14.93 -4.44
N GLU A 132 10.62 -13.97 -4.22
CA GLU A 132 10.48 -12.83 -5.12
C GLU A 132 11.76 -11.99 -5.12
N ALA A 133 12.35 -11.78 -3.95
CA ALA A 133 13.59 -11.02 -3.86
C ALA A 133 14.71 -11.72 -4.64
N LYS A 134 14.79 -13.03 -4.56
CA LYS A 134 15.80 -13.79 -5.33
C LYS A 134 15.59 -13.66 -6.83
N LYS A 135 14.34 -13.66 -7.29
CA LYS A 135 14.05 -13.50 -8.71
C LYS A 135 14.61 -12.20 -9.25
N HIS A 136 14.56 -11.15 -8.44
CA HIS A 136 14.90 -9.80 -8.90
C HIS A 136 16.34 -9.40 -8.58
N SER A 137 17.03 -10.16 -7.72
CA SER A 137 18.40 -9.86 -7.41
C SER A 137 19.37 -10.83 -8.11
N GLY A 138 18.89 -11.66 -8.85
CA GLY A 138 19.54 -12.54 -9.40
C GLY A 138 20.54 -12.76 -10.23
N ARG A 139 20.63 -12.83 -10.44
CA ARG A 139 21.17 -13.25 -11.08
C ARG A 139 21.92 -13.39 -11.41
#